data_95b5de671a2e5374ddd29d83ab9e7c86
#
_entry.id   95b5de671a2e5374ddd29d83ab9e7c86
#
_cell.length_a   1.000
_cell.length_b   1.000
_cell.length_c   1.000
_cell.angle_alpha   90.00
_cell.angle_beta   90.00
_cell.angle_gamma   90.00
#
_symmetry.space_group_name_H-M   'P 1'
#
loop_
_entity.id
_entity.type
_entity.pdbx_description
1 polymer ?
#
loop_
_entity_poly.entity_id
_entity_poly.type
_entity_poly.pdbx_seq_one_letter_code
_entity_poly.pdbx_strand_id
1 'polypeptide(L)'
;MAKHDSGKVIQEKANVLWNVANTISGLYKPHEYGLVILPMAVVKRFHDCLMKTHDKVLAKAKELGKNAIKDAFLQKASGYSFYNTSKFTFETLVADPKNIGANFRDYLNGFSDNVRDVLEMMNFEDQVANLDKNGVLYQVVCDFNAAKAYLGPDAVATNDMGYIFENLVQRFSESYDEHAGAHFTSRDIIYLMCDLLLALYQGDKKELLKALYDMTMGTSQMLTCMEDRLKELYPEMEVANFGQEFNPFTFAIAKADMLIRGGNPENMRFGNTLSDDKFKDFLFDFIISNPPFGIDWKKEAKSVEDEAKEGEEGRFAPGLPSKDDGQLLFLLNGIKKLKDDGRMAIIQNGSSL
;
A
#
# COMPACT_ATOMS: atom_id res chain seq x y z
N MET A 1 -21.08 -14.53 -16.04
CA MET A 1 -20.14 -14.83 -14.94
C MET A 1 -20.78 -14.35 -13.66
N ALA A 2 -20.97 -15.23 -12.67
CA ALA A 2 -21.55 -14.87 -11.40
C ALA A 2 -20.67 -13.78 -10.76
N LYS A 3 -21.28 -12.64 -10.35
CA LYS A 3 -20.62 -11.69 -9.43
C LYS A 3 -20.28 -12.52 -8.19
N HIS A 4 -19.02 -12.95 -8.06
CA HIS A 4 -18.51 -13.46 -6.81
C HIS A 4 -18.80 -12.38 -5.78
N ASP A 5 -19.38 -12.78 -4.66
CA ASP A 5 -19.65 -11.87 -3.55
C ASP A 5 -18.30 -11.44 -2.94
N SER A 6 -17.67 -10.48 -3.63
CA SER A 6 -16.33 -9.93 -3.31
C SER A 6 -16.27 -9.49 -1.84
N GLY A 7 -17.33 -8.89 -1.32
CA GLY A 7 -17.38 -8.47 0.07
C GLY A 7 -17.26 -9.63 1.06
N LYS A 8 -17.84 -10.80 0.76
CA LYS A 8 -17.75 -11.99 1.58
C LYS A 8 -16.33 -12.57 1.57
N VAL A 9 -15.70 -12.66 0.40
CA VAL A 9 -14.31 -13.13 0.26
C VAL A 9 -13.35 -12.24 1.04
N ILE A 10 -13.47 -10.92 0.92
CA ILE A 10 -12.65 -9.94 1.64
C ILE A 10 -12.77 -10.17 3.14
N GLN A 11 -14.01 -10.23 3.66
CA GLN A 11 -14.26 -10.39 5.08
C GLN A 11 -13.76 -11.74 5.62
N GLU A 12 -13.97 -12.83 4.89
CA GLU A 12 -13.48 -14.16 5.25
C GLU A 12 -11.95 -14.19 5.30
N LYS A 13 -11.26 -13.66 4.28
CA LYS A 13 -9.81 -13.63 4.25
C LYS A 13 -9.22 -12.75 5.35
N ALA A 14 -9.76 -11.53 5.53
CA ALA A 14 -9.34 -10.66 6.61
C ALA A 14 -9.52 -11.32 8.00
N ASN A 15 -10.62 -12.04 8.23
CA ASN A 15 -10.84 -12.78 9.48
C ASN A 15 -9.82 -13.90 9.67
N VAL A 16 -9.53 -14.68 8.61
CA VAL A 16 -8.54 -15.77 8.69
C VAL A 16 -7.16 -15.22 9.06
N LEU A 17 -6.72 -14.14 8.40
CA LEU A 17 -5.42 -13.53 8.68
C LEU A 17 -5.40 -12.91 10.09
N TRP A 18 -6.48 -12.24 10.50
CA TRP A 18 -6.55 -11.64 11.83
C TRP A 18 -6.55 -12.68 12.97
N ASN A 19 -7.04 -13.89 12.72
CA ASN A 19 -7.04 -14.96 13.73
C ASN A 19 -5.64 -15.35 14.21
N VAL A 20 -4.57 -15.00 13.47
CA VAL A 20 -3.17 -15.14 13.92
C VAL A 20 -2.92 -14.35 15.22
N ALA A 21 -3.73 -13.33 15.50
CA ALA A 21 -3.73 -12.62 16.79
C ALA A 21 -3.83 -13.57 17.99
N ASN A 22 -4.58 -14.69 17.87
CA ASN A 22 -4.68 -15.69 18.93
C ASN A 22 -3.34 -16.40 19.20
N THR A 23 -2.57 -16.65 18.13
CA THR A 23 -1.26 -17.30 18.21
C THR A 23 -0.21 -16.40 18.86
N ILE A 24 -0.27 -15.10 18.61
CA ILE A 24 0.71 -14.14 19.13
C ILE A 24 0.24 -13.46 20.44
N SER A 25 -0.99 -13.73 20.88
CA SER A 25 -1.52 -13.23 22.15
C SER A 25 -0.65 -13.70 23.32
N GLY A 26 -0.37 -12.79 24.26
CA GLY A 26 0.55 -13.06 25.36
C GLY A 26 2.01 -12.69 25.08
N LEU A 27 2.47 -12.72 23.83
CA LEU A 27 3.74 -12.16 23.43
C LEU A 27 3.62 -10.69 22.99
N TYR A 28 2.51 -10.35 22.30
CA TYR A 28 2.16 -9.03 21.85
C TYR A 28 0.88 -8.52 22.51
N LYS A 29 0.78 -7.22 22.69
CA LYS A 29 -0.47 -6.56 23.10
C LYS A 29 -1.41 -6.42 21.90
N PRO A 30 -2.73 -6.26 22.08
CA PRO A 30 -3.67 -6.11 20.97
C PRO A 30 -3.30 -5.07 19.94
N HIS A 31 -2.80 -3.92 20.37
CA HIS A 31 -2.35 -2.82 19.50
C HIS A 31 -1.03 -3.10 18.76
N GLU A 32 -0.34 -4.20 19.08
CA GLU A 32 0.92 -4.59 18.43
C GLU A 32 0.69 -5.73 17.41
N TYR A 33 -0.50 -6.33 17.34
CA TYR A 33 -0.77 -7.46 16.44
C TYR A 33 -0.51 -7.14 14.98
N GLY A 34 -0.79 -5.90 14.56
CA GLY A 34 -0.53 -5.44 13.21
C GLY A 34 0.94 -5.48 12.81
N LEU A 35 1.87 -5.34 13.77
CA LEU A 35 3.32 -5.41 13.53
C LEU A 35 3.76 -6.78 12.98
N VAL A 36 2.97 -7.83 13.23
CA VAL A 36 3.22 -9.20 12.74
C VAL A 36 2.29 -9.55 11.60
N ILE A 37 0.98 -9.30 11.75
CA ILE A 37 -0.06 -9.76 10.82
C ILE A 37 0.08 -9.06 9.47
N LEU A 38 0.32 -7.75 9.44
CA LEU A 38 0.40 -6.98 8.20
C LEU A 38 1.61 -7.41 7.33
N PRO A 39 2.87 -7.43 7.83
CA PRO A 39 3.99 -7.86 7.01
C PRO A 39 3.88 -9.35 6.62
N MET A 40 3.37 -10.22 7.48
CA MET A 40 3.10 -11.61 7.13
C MET A 40 2.07 -11.75 6.00
N ALA A 41 1.01 -10.94 6.01
CA ALA A 41 0.02 -10.91 4.93
C ALA A 41 0.63 -10.42 3.60
N VAL A 42 1.52 -9.43 3.66
CA VAL A 42 2.29 -8.94 2.50
C VAL A 42 3.19 -10.06 1.97
N VAL A 43 3.99 -10.69 2.82
CA VAL A 43 4.86 -11.83 2.44
C VAL A 43 4.04 -12.97 1.84
N LYS A 44 2.90 -13.31 2.46
CA LYS A 44 2.01 -14.36 1.96
C LYS A 44 1.46 -14.04 0.59
N ARG A 45 1.04 -12.81 0.35
CA ARG A 45 0.55 -12.38 -0.97
C ARG A 45 1.66 -12.48 -2.03
N PHE A 46 2.87 -11.99 -1.77
CA PHE A 46 4.00 -12.13 -2.67
C PHE A 46 4.33 -13.60 -2.95
N HIS A 47 4.37 -14.42 -1.89
CA HIS A 47 4.57 -15.87 -2.03
C HIS A 47 3.57 -16.49 -2.97
N ASP A 48 2.28 -16.31 -2.73
CA ASP A 48 1.20 -16.94 -3.50
C ASP A 48 1.15 -16.47 -4.96
N CYS A 49 1.54 -15.22 -5.23
CA CYS A 49 1.71 -14.72 -6.59
C CYS A 49 2.83 -15.45 -7.35
N LEU A 50 3.95 -15.76 -6.67
CA LEU A 50 5.14 -16.35 -7.27
C LEU A 50 5.07 -17.86 -7.43
N MET A 51 4.19 -18.58 -6.71
CA MET A 51 4.20 -20.06 -6.66
C MET A 51 4.17 -20.74 -8.02
N LYS A 52 3.41 -20.21 -8.99
CA LYS A 52 3.31 -20.79 -10.34
C LYS A 52 4.62 -20.69 -11.14
N THR A 53 5.51 -19.79 -10.77
CA THR A 53 6.75 -19.50 -11.51
C THR A 53 8.01 -19.71 -10.69
N HIS A 54 7.87 -20.13 -9.43
CA HIS A 54 8.99 -20.28 -8.49
C HIS A 54 10.12 -21.16 -9.03
N ASP A 55 9.80 -22.36 -9.54
CA ASP A 55 10.80 -23.28 -10.11
C ASP A 55 11.53 -22.67 -11.33
N LYS A 56 10.83 -21.88 -12.15
CA LYS A 56 11.45 -21.17 -13.28
C LYS A 56 12.44 -20.12 -12.80
N VAL A 57 12.09 -19.41 -11.73
CA VAL A 57 12.98 -18.40 -11.09
C VAL A 57 14.23 -19.08 -10.53
N LEU A 58 14.08 -20.20 -9.79
CA LEU A 58 15.20 -20.96 -9.25
C LEU A 58 16.13 -21.50 -10.34
N ALA A 59 15.56 -22.08 -11.40
CA ALA A 59 16.34 -22.57 -12.55
C ALA A 59 17.11 -21.43 -13.21
N LYS A 60 16.47 -20.27 -13.41
CA LYS A 60 17.09 -19.09 -14.01
C LYS A 60 18.18 -18.49 -13.10
N ALA A 61 17.93 -18.42 -11.80
CA ALA A 61 18.93 -17.96 -10.83
C ALA A 61 20.20 -18.85 -10.85
N LYS A 62 20.03 -20.16 -10.93
CA LYS A 62 21.13 -21.13 -11.05
C LYS A 62 21.92 -20.96 -12.35
N GLU A 63 21.23 -20.74 -13.47
CA GLU A 63 21.85 -20.49 -14.79
C GLU A 63 22.70 -19.20 -14.78
N LEU A 64 22.16 -18.13 -14.22
CA LEU A 64 22.83 -16.81 -14.19
C LEU A 64 23.99 -16.72 -13.20
N GLY A 65 23.99 -17.54 -12.14
CA GLY A 65 25.04 -17.54 -11.12
C GLY A 65 25.22 -16.18 -10.46
N LYS A 66 26.47 -15.67 -10.46
CA LYS A 66 26.83 -14.36 -9.88
C LYS A 66 26.77 -13.20 -10.89
N ASN A 67 26.00 -13.30 -11.95
CA ASN A 67 25.87 -12.23 -12.94
C ASN A 67 25.28 -10.96 -12.28
N ALA A 68 25.89 -9.80 -12.56
CA ALA A 68 25.46 -8.51 -11.99
C ALA A 68 24.11 -8.03 -12.53
N ILE A 69 23.70 -8.45 -13.73
CA ILE A 69 22.44 -8.01 -14.38
C ILE A 69 21.39 -9.13 -14.31
N LYS A 70 21.19 -9.71 -13.13
CA LYS A 70 20.25 -10.83 -12.98
C LYS A 70 18.79 -10.42 -12.81
N ASP A 71 18.51 -9.22 -12.26
CA ASP A 71 17.18 -8.82 -11.82
C ASP A 71 16.15 -8.82 -12.97
N ALA A 72 16.46 -8.19 -14.10
CA ALA A 72 15.55 -8.17 -15.26
C ALA A 72 15.21 -9.58 -15.79
N PHE A 73 16.18 -10.51 -15.74
CA PHE A 73 15.95 -11.90 -16.15
C PHE A 73 15.10 -12.67 -15.14
N LEU A 74 15.30 -12.44 -13.84
CA LEU A 74 14.52 -13.07 -12.77
C LEU A 74 13.10 -12.51 -12.71
N GLN A 75 12.91 -11.21 -12.90
CA GLN A 75 11.60 -10.58 -13.05
C GLN A 75 10.85 -11.15 -14.27
N LYS A 76 11.53 -11.30 -15.42
CA LYS A 76 10.93 -11.94 -16.59
C LYS A 76 10.55 -13.40 -16.32
N ALA A 77 11.36 -14.12 -15.56
CA ALA A 77 11.07 -15.53 -15.20
C ALA A 77 9.90 -15.64 -14.21
N SER A 78 9.77 -14.69 -13.27
CA SER A 78 8.66 -14.63 -12.32
C SER A 78 7.34 -14.19 -12.95
N GLY A 79 7.40 -13.36 -14.00
CA GLY A 79 6.24 -12.68 -14.57
C GLY A 79 5.77 -11.46 -13.77
N TYR A 80 6.58 -11.00 -12.79
CA TYR A 80 6.33 -9.84 -11.95
C TYR A 80 7.58 -8.94 -11.88
N SER A 81 7.43 -7.70 -11.42
CA SER A 81 8.55 -6.81 -11.12
C SER A 81 9.34 -7.20 -9.86
N PHE A 82 9.02 -8.36 -9.28
CA PHE A 82 9.66 -8.95 -8.11
C PHE A 82 9.81 -10.48 -8.28
N TYR A 83 10.66 -11.09 -7.46
CA TYR A 83 10.92 -12.53 -7.48
C TYR A 83 11.38 -13.01 -6.11
N ASN A 84 11.51 -14.33 -5.93
CA ASN A 84 12.18 -14.94 -4.78
C ASN A 84 13.11 -16.07 -5.26
N THR A 85 14.37 -16.04 -4.84
CA THR A 85 15.42 -17.02 -5.19
C THR A 85 15.71 -18.03 -4.08
N SER A 86 15.03 -17.98 -2.94
CA SER A 86 15.15 -18.98 -1.90
C SER A 86 14.52 -20.30 -2.34
N LYS A 87 15.11 -21.40 -1.92
CA LYS A 87 14.55 -22.76 -2.12
C LYS A 87 13.31 -23.04 -1.26
N PHE A 88 13.08 -22.21 -0.24
CA PHE A 88 11.99 -22.42 0.69
C PHE A 88 10.65 -21.91 0.15
N THR A 89 9.59 -22.60 0.53
CA THR A 89 8.19 -22.20 0.41
C THR A 89 7.53 -22.31 1.78
N PHE A 90 6.33 -21.79 1.97
CA PHE A 90 5.62 -21.98 3.26
C PHE A 90 5.48 -23.45 3.61
N GLU A 91 5.22 -24.33 2.62
CA GLU A 91 5.12 -25.78 2.82
C GLU A 91 6.44 -26.38 3.33
N THR A 92 7.57 -26.03 2.70
CA THR A 92 8.89 -26.57 3.10
C THR A 92 9.39 -25.95 4.41
N LEU A 93 8.99 -24.71 4.74
CA LEU A 93 9.29 -24.09 6.01
C LEU A 93 8.62 -24.84 7.18
N VAL A 94 7.33 -25.19 7.06
CA VAL A 94 6.64 -25.94 8.12
C VAL A 94 7.09 -27.40 8.22
N ALA A 95 7.75 -27.94 7.20
CA ALA A 95 8.33 -29.28 7.22
C ALA A 95 9.60 -29.38 8.09
N ASP A 96 10.25 -28.25 8.43
CA ASP A 96 11.48 -28.21 9.24
C ASP A 96 11.34 -27.26 10.45
N PRO A 97 10.56 -27.63 11.47
CA PRO A 97 10.29 -26.76 12.62
C PRO A 97 11.53 -26.43 13.44
N LYS A 98 12.57 -27.29 13.45
CA LYS A 98 13.78 -27.07 14.25
C LYS A 98 14.63 -25.92 13.72
N ASN A 99 14.60 -25.67 12.42
CA ASN A 99 15.41 -24.64 11.77
C ASN A 99 14.54 -23.47 11.26
N ILE A 100 13.30 -23.34 11.74
CA ILE A 100 12.32 -22.39 11.21
C ILE A 100 12.87 -20.95 11.16
N GLY A 101 13.56 -20.46 12.19
CA GLY A 101 14.11 -19.11 12.24
C GLY A 101 15.14 -18.86 11.15
N ALA A 102 16.10 -19.79 10.99
CA ALA A 102 17.13 -19.66 9.95
C ALA A 102 16.54 -19.79 8.53
N ASN A 103 15.65 -20.78 8.33
CA ASN A 103 15.02 -21.05 7.05
C ASN A 103 14.09 -19.92 6.63
N PHE A 104 13.34 -19.33 7.56
CA PHE A 104 12.44 -18.22 7.27
C PHE A 104 13.22 -16.94 6.91
N ARG A 105 14.35 -16.64 7.59
CA ARG A 105 15.24 -15.54 7.21
C ARG A 105 15.86 -15.75 5.84
N ASP A 106 16.32 -16.97 5.50
CA ASP A 106 16.78 -17.30 4.16
C ASP A 106 15.69 -17.07 3.11
N TYR A 107 14.45 -17.48 3.44
CA TYR A 107 13.28 -17.25 2.59
C TYR A 107 13.03 -15.76 2.34
N LEU A 108 13.04 -14.92 3.39
CA LEU A 108 12.85 -13.47 3.26
C LEU A 108 13.99 -12.81 2.47
N ASN A 109 15.24 -13.23 2.69
CA ASN A 109 16.42 -12.73 1.99
C ASN A 109 16.44 -13.16 0.50
N GLY A 110 15.68 -14.17 0.13
CA GLY A 110 15.52 -14.62 -1.25
C GLY A 110 14.69 -13.66 -2.11
N PHE A 111 13.90 -12.78 -1.52
CA PHE A 111 13.14 -11.79 -2.26
C PHE A 111 14.05 -10.74 -2.94
N SER A 112 13.58 -10.19 -4.05
CA SER A 112 14.18 -9.04 -4.73
C SER A 112 14.24 -7.81 -3.82
N ASP A 113 15.16 -6.89 -4.08
CA ASP A 113 15.44 -5.73 -3.24
C ASP A 113 14.19 -4.89 -2.98
N ASN A 114 13.38 -4.64 -4.00
CA ASN A 114 12.15 -3.87 -3.88
C ASN A 114 11.11 -4.47 -2.89
N VAL A 115 11.06 -5.80 -2.74
CA VAL A 115 10.22 -6.46 -1.73
C VAL A 115 10.88 -6.38 -0.35
N ARG A 116 12.21 -6.56 -0.29
CA ARG A 116 12.95 -6.44 0.98
C ARG A 116 12.84 -5.03 1.58
N ASP A 117 12.93 -3.99 0.74
CA ASP A 117 12.70 -2.60 1.15
C ASP A 117 11.32 -2.40 1.80
N VAL A 118 10.27 -3.01 1.23
CA VAL A 118 8.93 -2.99 1.82
C VAL A 118 8.91 -3.62 3.21
N LEU A 119 9.56 -4.78 3.38
CA LEU A 119 9.61 -5.49 4.66
C LEU A 119 10.47 -4.76 5.70
N GLU A 120 11.56 -4.12 5.27
CA GLU A 120 12.42 -3.28 6.11
C GLU A 120 11.65 -2.07 6.66
N MET A 121 10.86 -1.39 5.82
CA MET A 121 10.01 -0.28 6.26
C MET A 121 8.98 -0.68 7.31
N MET A 122 8.57 -1.96 7.32
CA MET A 122 7.68 -2.52 8.34
C MET A 122 8.45 -3.03 9.59
N ASN A 123 9.75 -2.88 9.67
CA ASN A 123 10.62 -3.44 10.72
C ASN A 123 10.36 -4.94 10.95
N PHE A 124 10.12 -5.69 9.86
CA PHE A 124 9.65 -7.06 9.97
C PHE A 124 10.71 -8.02 10.52
N GLU A 125 12.01 -7.79 10.23
CA GLU A 125 13.09 -8.64 10.77
C GLU A 125 13.13 -8.64 12.30
N ASP A 126 12.87 -7.50 12.94
CA ASP A 126 12.79 -7.42 14.40
C ASP A 126 11.64 -8.26 14.96
N GLN A 127 10.51 -8.31 14.24
CA GLN A 127 9.36 -9.14 14.63
C GLN A 127 9.67 -10.62 14.43
N VAL A 128 10.33 -10.99 13.33
CA VAL A 128 10.78 -12.37 13.08
C VAL A 128 11.74 -12.81 14.19
N ALA A 129 12.70 -11.97 14.57
CA ALA A 129 13.65 -12.26 15.66
C ALA A 129 12.92 -12.46 17.00
N ASN A 130 11.94 -11.61 17.31
CA ASN A 130 11.14 -11.71 18.54
C ASN A 130 10.29 -13.00 18.58
N LEU A 131 9.59 -13.31 17.48
CA LEU A 131 8.79 -14.54 17.35
C LEU A 131 9.63 -15.80 17.47
N ASP A 132 10.80 -15.84 16.82
CA ASP A 132 11.73 -16.97 16.83
C ASP A 132 12.29 -17.21 18.23
N LYS A 133 12.79 -16.14 18.87
CA LYS A 133 13.33 -16.20 20.25
C LYS A 133 12.31 -16.74 21.26
N ASN A 134 11.03 -16.46 21.07
CA ASN A 134 9.95 -16.87 21.95
C ASN A 134 9.26 -18.18 21.49
N GLY A 135 9.76 -18.84 20.43
CA GLY A 135 9.24 -20.11 19.94
C GLY A 135 7.87 -20.05 19.28
N VAL A 136 7.40 -18.85 18.89
CA VAL A 136 6.07 -18.61 18.30
C VAL A 136 6.12 -18.57 16.77
N LEU A 137 7.28 -18.30 16.16
CA LEU A 137 7.44 -18.14 14.71
C LEU A 137 6.90 -19.34 13.92
N TYR A 138 7.19 -20.56 14.37
CA TYR A 138 6.72 -21.77 13.70
C TYR A 138 5.20 -21.81 13.56
N GLN A 139 4.49 -21.53 14.66
CA GLN A 139 3.02 -21.56 14.63
C GLN A 139 2.46 -20.43 13.74
N VAL A 140 3.04 -19.25 13.77
CA VAL A 140 2.64 -18.15 12.85
C VAL A 140 2.82 -18.58 11.39
N VAL A 141 3.94 -19.21 11.04
CA VAL A 141 4.16 -19.71 9.66
C VAL A 141 3.15 -20.82 9.31
N CYS A 142 2.81 -21.71 10.25
CA CYS A 142 1.76 -22.71 10.06
C CYS A 142 0.39 -22.09 9.80
N ASP A 143 0.02 -21.06 10.54
CA ASP A 143 -1.26 -20.36 10.37
C ASP A 143 -1.37 -19.74 8.97
N PHE A 144 -0.30 -19.13 8.48
CA PHE A 144 -0.23 -18.58 7.11
C PHE A 144 -0.08 -19.67 6.01
N ASN A 145 0.38 -20.87 6.35
CA ASN A 145 0.41 -22.00 5.42
C ASN A 145 -0.94 -22.70 5.27
N ALA A 146 -1.90 -22.43 6.17
CA ALA A 146 -3.22 -23.04 6.09
C ALA A 146 -3.93 -22.69 4.76
N ALA A 147 -4.65 -23.65 4.17
CA ALA A 147 -5.34 -23.48 2.89
C ALA A 147 -6.30 -22.27 2.87
N LYS A 148 -6.91 -21.95 4.02
CA LYS A 148 -7.79 -20.76 4.16
C LYS A 148 -7.03 -19.43 4.04
N ALA A 149 -5.73 -19.41 4.37
CA ALA A 149 -4.87 -18.24 4.28
C ALA A 149 -4.27 -18.03 2.89
N TYR A 150 -4.64 -18.83 1.88
CA TYR A 150 -4.18 -18.65 0.51
C TYR A 150 -4.68 -17.34 -0.10
N LEU A 151 -3.75 -16.54 -0.64
CA LEU A 151 -3.98 -15.20 -1.18
C LEU A 151 -3.56 -15.07 -2.66
N GLY A 152 -3.49 -16.19 -3.39
CA GLY A 152 -3.10 -16.16 -4.81
C GLY A 152 -4.09 -15.42 -5.69
N PRO A 153 -3.65 -14.90 -6.86
CA PRO A 153 -4.48 -14.07 -7.76
C PRO A 153 -5.68 -14.81 -8.35
N ASP A 154 -5.67 -16.13 -8.33
CA ASP A 154 -6.79 -16.99 -8.73
C ASP A 154 -7.89 -17.11 -7.65
N ALA A 155 -7.58 -16.83 -6.38
CA ALA A 155 -8.53 -16.87 -5.27
C ALA A 155 -8.93 -15.47 -4.77
N VAL A 156 -8.02 -14.50 -4.86
CA VAL A 156 -8.22 -13.12 -4.41
C VAL A 156 -7.77 -12.19 -5.52
N ALA A 157 -8.71 -11.50 -6.15
CA ALA A 157 -8.41 -10.49 -7.15
C ALA A 157 -7.53 -9.38 -6.55
N THR A 158 -6.75 -8.71 -7.38
CA THR A 158 -5.79 -7.70 -6.90
C THR A 158 -6.50 -6.57 -6.15
N ASN A 159 -7.65 -6.12 -6.65
CA ASN A 159 -8.46 -5.09 -5.99
C ASN A 159 -9.02 -5.55 -4.64
N ASP A 160 -9.45 -6.81 -4.55
CA ASP A 160 -9.94 -7.36 -3.29
C ASP A 160 -8.83 -7.49 -2.25
N MET A 161 -7.58 -7.70 -2.69
CA MET A 161 -6.43 -7.74 -1.78
C MET A 161 -6.19 -6.39 -1.11
N GLY A 162 -6.28 -5.28 -1.85
CA GLY A 162 -6.20 -3.95 -1.28
C GLY A 162 -7.23 -3.73 -0.15
N TYR A 163 -8.47 -4.17 -0.34
CA TYR A 163 -9.51 -4.09 0.70
C TYR A 163 -9.26 -5.03 1.89
N ILE A 164 -8.61 -6.18 1.67
CA ILE A 164 -8.18 -7.05 2.77
C ILE A 164 -7.13 -6.33 3.62
N PHE A 165 -6.13 -5.72 2.99
CA PHE A 165 -5.11 -4.94 3.70
C PHE A 165 -5.73 -3.77 4.47
N GLU A 166 -6.64 -3.03 3.83
CA GLU A 166 -7.34 -1.92 4.47
C GLU A 166 -8.14 -2.38 5.71
N ASN A 167 -8.86 -3.50 5.61
CA ASN A 167 -9.58 -4.09 6.74
C ASN A 167 -8.62 -4.49 7.89
N LEU A 168 -7.45 -5.04 7.56
CA LEU A 168 -6.44 -5.38 8.57
C LEU A 168 -5.85 -4.12 9.22
N VAL A 169 -5.55 -3.09 8.43
CA VAL A 169 -5.06 -1.79 8.93
C VAL A 169 -6.10 -1.14 9.83
N GLN A 170 -7.38 -1.16 9.43
CA GLN A 170 -8.46 -0.63 10.26
C GLN A 170 -8.52 -1.31 11.62
N ARG A 171 -8.53 -2.65 11.67
CA ARG A 171 -8.55 -3.41 12.93
C ARG A 171 -7.33 -3.12 13.80
N PHE A 172 -6.18 -2.95 13.16
CA PHE A 172 -4.96 -2.56 13.85
C PHE A 172 -5.08 -1.15 14.45
N SER A 173 -5.58 -0.18 13.68
CA SER A 173 -5.79 1.20 14.13
C SER A 173 -6.82 1.28 15.27
N GLU A 174 -7.94 0.57 15.18
CA GLU A 174 -8.96 0.53 16.24
C GLU A 174 -8.42 -0.01 17.56
N SER A 175 -7.35 -0.81 17.52
CA SER A 175 -6.70 -1.33 18.73
C SER A 175 -5.76 -0.31 19.42
N TYR A 176 -5.44 0.81 18.76
CA TYR A 176 -4.50 1.83 19.26
C TYR A 176 -5.17 2.95 20.05
N ASP A 177 -6.30 3.47 19.59
CA ASP A 177 -7.06 4.51 20.32
C ASP A 177 -8.36 4.92 19.59
N GLU A 178 -9.28 5.62 20.31
CA GLU A 178 -10.58 6.12 19.81
C GLU A 178 -10.49 7.05 18.58
N HIS A 179 -9.30 7.57 18.25
CA HIS A 179 -9.08 8.48 17.12
C HIS A 179 -8.69 7.76 15.82
N ALA A 180 -8.47 6.47 15.85
CA ALA A 180 -7.99 5.69 14.71
C ALA A 180 -9.03 5.48 13.58
N GLY A 181 -10.32 5.67 13.87
CA GLY A 181 -11.39 5.59 12.86
C GLY A 181 -11.36 6.70 11.79
N ALA A 182 -10.49 7.71 11.96
CA ALA A 182 -10.43 8.89 11.08
C ALA A 182 -9.79 8.62 9.70
N HIS A 183 -9.22 7.44 9.47
CA HIS A 183 -8.41 7.17 8.26
C HIS A 183 -9.02 6.20 7.28
N PHE A 184 -10.19 5.62 7.59
CA PHE A 184 -10.86 4.69 6.70
C PHE A 184 -11.89 5.41 5.81
N THR A 185 -11.77 5.23 4.50
CA THR A 185 -12.76 5.74 3.55
C THR A 185 -13.60 4.59 3.01
N SER A 186 -14.91 4.57 3.27
CA SER A 186 -15.76 3.52 2.77
C SER A 186 -15.77 3.47 1.24
N ARG A 187 -15.92 2.28 0.69
CA ARG A 187 -16.00 2.01 -0.76
C ARG A 187 -16.99 2.91 -1.47
N ASP A 188 -18.18 3.07 -0.88
CA ASP A 188 -19.26 3.85 -1.47
C ASP A 188 -18.88 5.33 -1.62
N ILE A 189 -18.13 5.85 -0.64
CA ILE A 189 -17.60 7.22 -0.70
C ILE A 189 -16.53 7.33 -1.79
N ILE A 190 -15.61 6.37 -1.87
CA ILE A 190 -14.58 6.37 -2.93
C ILE A 190 -15.22 6.33 -4.31
N TYR A 191 -16.20 5.44 -4.53
CA TYR A 191 -16.90 5.36 -5.82
C TYR A 191 -17.67 6.62 -6.13
N LEU A 192 -18.33 7.24 -5.14
CA LEU A 192 -18.99 8.53 -5.32
C LEU A 192 -17.99 9.61 -5.77
N MET A 193 -16.82 9.68 -5.14
CA MET A 193 -15.76 10.64 -5.53
C MET A 193 -15.27 10.36 -6.96
N CYS A 194 -15.02 9.11 -7.31
CA CYS A 194 -14.65 8.73 -8.67
C CYS A 194 -15.73 9.12 -9.69
N ASP A 195 -16.98 8.83 -9.42
CA ASP A 195 -18.10 9.15 -10.32
C ASP A 195 -18.29 10.67 -10.46
N LEU A 196 -18.10 11.45 -9.38
CA LEU A 196 -18.13 12.92 -9.46
C LEU A 196 -16.98 13.48 -10.30
N LEU A 197 -15.76 12.96 -10.15
CA LEU A 197 -14.60 13.36 -10.97
C LEU A 197 -14.82 13.06 -12.46
N LEU A 198 -15.50 11.96 -12.78
CA LEU A 198 -15.71 11.48 -14.14
C LEU A 198 -17.05 11.92 -14.76
N ALA A 199 -17.99 12.49 -13.99
CA ALA A 199 -19.35 12.80 -14.45
C ALA A 199 -19.41 13.67 -15.71
N LEU A 200 -18.47 14.60 -15.89
CA LEU A 200 -18.36 15.49 -17.06
C LEU A 200 -17.09 15.25 -17.86
N TYR A 201 -16.37 14.17 -17.58
CA TYR A 201 -15.17 13.82 -18.32
C TYR A 201 -15.57 13.05 -19.59
N GLN A 202 -15.13 13.52 -20.75
CA GLN A 202 -15.48 12.93 -22.04
C GLN A 202 -14.35 12.07 -22.65
N GLY A 203 -13.30 11.81 -21.86
CA GLY A 203 -12.08 11.21 -22.35
C GLY A 203 -11.23 12.19 -23.18
N ASP A 204 -9.97 11.91 -23.30
CA ASP A 204 -9.07 12.63 -24.20
C ASP A 204 -8.51 11.65 -25.23
N LYS A 205 -8.89 11.86 -26.51
CA LYS A 205 -8.40 11.01 -27.61
C LYS A 205 -6.95 11.31 -27.99
N LYS A 206 -6.39 12.42 -27.52
CA LYS A 206 -5.02 12.85 -27.85
C LYS A 206 -4.02 12.48 -26.76
N GLU A 207 -4.45 12.51 -25.50
CA GLU A 207 -3.61 12.20 -24.35
C GLU A 207 -4.17 10.96 -23.61
N LEU A 208 -3.66 9.81 -23.98
CA LEU A 208 -4.11 8.52 -23.42
C LEU A 208 -3.55 8.27 -22.01
N LEU A 209 -2.45 8.88 -21.62
CA LEU A 209 -1.86 8.74 -20.29
C LEU A 209 -2.43 9.78 -19.32
N LYS A 210 -3.00 9.33 -18.23
CA LYS A 210 -3.50 10.18 -17.14
C LYS A 210 -2.74 9.95 -15.84
N ALA A 211 -2.35 11.05 -15.19
CA ALA A 211 -1.68 11.04 -13.90
C ALA A 211 -2.72 11.23 -12.78
N LEU A 212 -2.82 10.24 -11.87
CA LEU A 212 -3.64 10.29 -10.66
C LEU A 212 -2.74 10.59 -9.46
N TYR A 213 -3.24 11.40 -8.52
CA TYR A 213 -2.50 11.71 -7.31
C TYR A 213 -3.38 11.61 -6.06
N ASP A 214 -2.82 10.98 -5.03
CA ASP A 214 -3.32 11.04 -3.66
C ASP A 214 -2.22 11.53 -2.72
N MET A 215 -2.46 12.67 -2.09
CA MET A 215 -1.49 13.34 -1.22
C MET A 215 -1.40 12.73 0.18
N THR A 216 -2.31 11.84 0.53
CA THR A 216 -2.40 11.10 1.80
C THR A 216 -2.91 9.69 1.53
N MET A 217 -2.17 8.98 0.67
CA MET A 217 -2.67 7.78 -0.02
C MET A 217 -3.00 6.59 0.87
N GLY A 218 -2.55 6.57 2.13
CA GLY A 218 -2.75 5.41 2.98
C GLY A 218 -2.24 4.13 2.33
N THR A 219 -3.14 3.16 2.14
CA THR A 219 -2.88 1.90 1.42
C THR A 219 -3.09 2.00 -0.09
N SER A 220 -3.26 3.19 -0.65
CA SER A 220 -3.50 3.52 -2.08
C SER A 220 -4.86 3.11 -2.66
N GLN A 221 -5.85 2.79 -1.82
CA GLN A 221 -7.17 2.32 -2.28
C GLN A 221 -7.90 3.33 -3.18
N MET A 222 -7.83 4.62 -2.86
CA MET A 222 -8.50 5.65 -3.67
C MET A 222 -7.91 5.72 -5.08
N LEU A 223 -6.58 5.62 -5.20
CA LEU A 223 -5.89 5.60 -6.50
C LEU A 223 -6.31 4.37 -7.32
N THR A 224 -6.32 3.20 -6.69
CA THR A 224 -6.66 1.95 -7.39
C THR A 224 -8.11 1.90 -7.83
N CYS A 225 -9.05 2.38 -7.01
CA CYS A 225 -10.46 2.49 -7.39
C CYS A 225 -10.66 3.47 -8.56
N MET A 226 -9.96 4.61 -8.53
CA MET A 226 -10.05 5.61 -9.61
C MET A 226 -9.45 5.08 -10.92
N GLU A 227 -8.31 4.38 -10.85
CA GLU A 227 -7.70 3.71 -12.01
C GLU A 227 -8.66 2.69 -12.63
N ASP A 228 -9.25 1.82 -11.79
CA ASP A 228 -10.20 0.81 -12.26
C ASP A 228 -11.42 1.46 -12.93
N ARG A 229 -11.94 2.53 -12.33
CA ARG A 229 -13.10 3.24 -12.87
C ARG A 229 -12.80 3.94 -14.19
N LEU A 230 -11.60 4.54 -14.32
CA LEU A 230 -11.11 5.10 -15.59
C LEU A 230 -11.00 4.03 -16.67
N LYS A 231 -10.37 2.90 -16.35
CA LYS A 231 -10.20 1.78 -17.30
C LYS A 231 -11.52 1.12 -17.70
N GLU A 232 -12.51 1.08 -16.80
CA GLU A 232 -13.85 0.58 -17.11
C GLU A 232 -14.55 1.47 -18.13
N LEU A 233 -14.44 2.80 -18.00
CA LEU A 233 -15.09 3.76 -18.89
C LEU A 233 -14.28 4.04 -20.16
N TYR A 234 -12.97 3.98 -20.08
CA TYR A 234 -12.00 4.30 -21.13
C TYR A 234 -10.91 3.23 -21.21
N PRO A 235 -11.19 2.04 -21.80
CA PRO A 235 -10.27 0.89 -21.79
C PRO A 235 -8.88 1.15 -22.41
N GLU A 236 -8.79 2.11 -23.34
CA GLU A 236 -7.53 2.47 -24.01
C GLU A 236 -6.66 3.43 -23.20
N MET A 237 -7.18 3.91 -22.05
CA MET A 237 -6.46 4.88 -21.25
C MET A 237 -5.40 4.21 -20.37
N GLU A 238 -4.19 4.75 -20.42
CA GLU A 238 -3.13 4.41 -19.49
C GLU A 238 -3.20 5.31 -18.26
N VAL A 239 -2.94 4.75 -17.10
CA VAL A 239 -3.02 5.46 -15.83
C VAL A 239 -1.71 5.30 -15.07
N ALA A 240 -1.14 6.43 -14.66
CA ALA A 240 0.00 6.47 -13.77
C ALA A 240 -0.45 6.98 -12.38
N ASN A 241 -0.36 6.11 -11.39
CA ASN A 241 -0.69 6.43 -10.00
C ASN A 241 0.52 7.04 -9.30
N PHE A 242 0.29 8.14 -8.58
CA PHE A 242 1.26 8.83 -7.73
C PHE A 242 0.65 8.99 -6.34
N GLY A 243 1.42 8.68 -5.31
CA GLY A 243 0.93 8.79 -3.94
C GLY A 243 2.02 9.20 -2.98
N GLN A 244 1.63 9.95 -1.94
CA GLN A 244 2.49 10.29 -0.83
C GLN A 244 1.86 9.84 0.49
N GLU A 245 2.67 9.23 1.37
CA GLU A 245 2.22 8.72 2.66
C GLU A 245 3.30 8.92 3.72
N PHE A 246 2.86 9.32 4.89
CA PHE A 246 3.72 9.60 6.04
C PHE A 246 3.86 8.40 7.00
N ASN A 247 2.83 7.54 7.07
CA ASN A 247 2.87 6.35 7.91
C ASN A 247 3.67 5.24 7.20
N PRO A 248 4.76 4.72 7.80
CA PRO A 248 5.60 3.73 7.15
C PRO A 248 4.89 2.39 6.85
N PHE A 249 3.92 1.97 7.68
CA PHE A 249 3.19 0.72 7.46
C PHE A 249 2.22 0.82 6.28
N THR A 250 1.39 1.86 6.24
CA THR A 250 0.45 2.07 5.13
C THR A 250 1.18 2.34 3.83
N PHE A 251 2.28 3.10 3.89
CA PHE A 251 3.19 3.31 2.75
C PHE A 251 3.76 1.98 2.21
N ALA A 252 4.27 1.11 3.09
CA ALA A 252 4.82 -0.19 2.69
C ALA A 252 3.76 -1.08 2.02
N ILE A 253 2.52 -1.06 2.53
CA ILE A 253 1.38 -1.77 1.93
C ILE A 253 1.05 -1.19 0.55
N ALA A 254 0.98 0.13 0.41
CA ALA A 254 0.73 0.79 -0.87
C ALA A 254 1.81 0.44 -1.91
N LYS A 255 3.08 0.44 -1.50
CA LYS A 255 4.21 0.04 -2.36
C LYS A 255 4.12 -1.43 -2.77
N ALA A 256 3.74 -2.32 -1.84
CA ALA A 256 3.52 -3.75 -2.12
C ALA A 256 2.37 -3.97 -3.11
N ASP A 257 1.23 -3.31 -2.92
CA ASP A 257 0.09 -3.40 -3.83
C ASP A 257 0.46 -2.91 -5.24
N MET A 258 1.18 -1.81 -5.33
CA MET A 258 1.68 -1.26 -6.61
C MET A 258 2.60 -2.25 -7.34
N LEU A 259 3.52 -2.91 -6.63
CA LEU A 259 4.38 -3.98 -7.19
C LEU A 259 3.55 -5.14 -7.74
N ILE A 260 2.54 -5.60 -7.00
CA ILE A 260 1.68 -6.73 -7.39
C ILE A 260 0.82 -6.39 -8.60
N ARG A 261 0.36 -5.14 -8.72
CA ARG A 261 -0.40 -4.62 -9.87
C ARG A 261 0.43 -4.41 -11.12
N GLY A 262 1.77 -4.41 -10.99
CA GLY A 262 2.69 -4.14 -12.10
C GLY A 262 2.83 -2.65 -12.43
N GLY A 263 2.40 -1.76 -11.52
CA GLY A 263 2.63 -0.33 -11.61
C GLY A 263 4.05 0.05 -11.23
N ASN A 264 4.35 1.36 -11.25
CA ASN A 264 5.67 1.86 -10.86
C ASN A 264 5.71 2.18 -9.35
N PRO A 265 6.39 1.37 -8.52
CA PRO A 265 6.46 1.58 -7.08
C PRO A 265 7.21 2.87 -6.68
N GLU A 266 8.03 3.45 -7.56
CA GLU A 266 8.75 4.70 -7.32
C GLU A 266 7.82 5.94 -7.35
N ASN A 267 6.62 5.78 -7.87
CA ASN A 267 5.58 6.80 -7.80
C ASN A 267 4.89 6.85 -6.42
N MET A 268 5.11 5.83 -5.58
CA MET A 268 4.71 5.84 -4.18
C MET A 268 5.86 6.41 -3.35
N ARG A 269 5.69 7.58 -2.72
CA ARG A 269 6.77 8.29 -2.03
C ARG A 269 6.48 8.48 -0.56
N PHE A 270 7.46 8.14 0.26
CA PHE A 270 7.38 8.31 1.71
C PHE A 270 7.74 9.74 2.11
N GLY A 271 6.89 10.37 2.92
CA GLY A 271 7.14 11.71 3.46
C GLY A 271 5.86 12.44 3.85
N ASN A 272 6.03 13.48 4.68
CA ASN A 272 4.93 14.35 5.10
C ASN A 272 4.60 15.36 4.00
N THR A 273 3.39 15.31 3.47
CA THR A 273 2.93 16.17 2.37
C THR A 273 3.06 17.66 2.65
N LEU A 274 2.92 18.09 3.90
CA LEU A 274 2.98 19.50 4.26
C LEU A 274 4.42 20.04 4.36
N SER A 275 5.36 19.23 4.87
CA SER A 275 6.73 19.66 5.16
C SER A 275 7.80 19.07 4.25
N ASP A 276 7.46 18.04 3.46
CA ASP A 276 8.39 17.28 2.61
C ASP A 276 7.70 16.85 1.31
N ASP A 277 7.33 17.85 0.48
CA ASP A 277 6.65 17.62 -0.79
C ASP A 277 7.52 16.85 -1.78
N LYS A 278 7.18 15.58 -2.00
CA LYS A 278 7.90 14.69 -2.91
C LYS A 278 7.56 14.90 -4.39
N PHE A 279 6.55 15.73 -4.69
CA PHE A 279 6.03 15.97 -6.03
C PHE A 279 6.00 17.45 -6.38
N LYS A 280 7.01 18.25 -5.95
CA LYS A 280 7.04 19.71 -6.06
C LYS A 280 6.74 20.22 -7.50
N ASP A 281 7.28 19.55 -8.51
CA ASP A 281 7.19 20.00 -9.91
C ASP A 281 6.19 19.18 -10.75
N PHE A 282 5.32 18.39 -10.08
CA PHE A 282 4.35 17.54 -10.76
C PHE A 282 2.97 18.19 -10.82
N LEU A 283 2.32 18.05 -11.99
CA LEU A 283 0.92 18.41 -12.21
C LEU A 283 0.13 17.15 -12.58
N PHE A 284 -1.09 17.04 -12.06
CA PHE A 284 -1.92 15.84 -12.17
C PHE A 284 -3.24 16.12 -12.88
N ASP A 285 -3.72 15.13 -13.64
CA ASP A 285 -5.02 15.17 -14.30
C ASP A 285 -6.16 14.99 -13.31
N PHE A 286 -5.97 14.07 -12.35
CA PHE A 286 -6.94 13.80 -11.30
C PHE A 286 -6.26 13.72 -9.94
N ILE A 287 -6.89 14.37 -8.95
CA ILE A 287 -6.51 14.26 -7.55
C ILE A 287 -7.70 13.72 -6.78
N ILE A 288 -7.48 12.66 -6.01
CA ILE A 288 -8.47 12.05 -5.12
C ILE A 288 -7.81 11.80 -3.77
N SER A 289 -8.33 12.38 -2.70
CA SER A 289 -7.67 12.27 -1.40
C SER A 289 -8.63 12.42 -0.22
N ASN A 290 -8.33 11.72 0.86
CA ASN A 290 -8.97 11.87 2.17
C ASN A 290 -7.90 12.23 3.21
N PRO A 291 -7.52 13.52 3.33
CA PRO A 291 -6.53 13.95 4.32
C PRO A 291 -7.04 13.77 5.75
N PRO A 292 -6.13 13.68 6.74
CA PRO A 292 -6.52 13.58 8.12
C PRO A 292 -7.24 14.85 8.59
N PHE A 293 -8.33 14.70 9.38
CA PHE A 293 -9.14 15.78 9.90
C PHE A 293 -8.65 16.26 11.27
N GLY A 294 -8.78 17.56 11.54
CA GLY A 294 -8.57 18.14 12.86
C GLY A 294 -7.14 17.99 13.41
N ILE A 295 -6.17 17.72 12.53
CA ILE A 295 -4.77 17.67 12.95
C ILE A 295 -4.17 19.07 13.00
N ASP A 296 -3.40 19.34 14.07
CA ASP A 296 -2.56 20.53 14.10
C ASP A 296 -1.33 20.33 13.19
N TRP A 297 -0.85 21.45 12.64
CA TRP A 297 0.36 21.49 11.82
C TRP A 297 1.51 22.26 12.47
N LYS A 298 1.53 22.29 13.82
CA LYS A 298 2.53 23.01 14.62
C LYS A 298 3.94 22.50 14.38
N LYS A 299 4.09 21.20 14.13
CA LYS A 299 5.38 20.57 13.81
C LYS A 299 5.89 20.97 12.43
N GLU A 300 5.00 21.14 11.48
CA GLU A 300 5.27 21.49 10.09
C GLU A 300 5.32 23.03 9.88
N ALA A 301 4.98 23.82 10.91
CA ALA A 301 4.76 25.26 10.81
C ALA A 301 5.91 26.01 10.14
N LYS A 302 7.15 25.68 10.47
CA LYS A 302 8.31 26.35 9.85
C LYS A 302 8.34 26.14 8.33
N SER A 303 8.21 24.89 7.87
CA SER A 303 8.25 24.56 6.44
C SER A 303 7.08 25.20 5.69
N VAL A 304 5.88 25.13 6.26
CA VAL A 304 4.65 25.70 5.68
C VAL A 304 4.72 27.24 5.61
N GLU A 305 5.16 27.91 6.69
CA GLU A 305 5.30 29.37 6.76
C GLU A 305 6.41 29.89 5.82
N ASP A 306 7.49 29.13 5.66
CA ASP A 306 8.57 29.51 4.76
C ASP A 306 8.13 29.35 3.30
N GLU A 307 7.44 28.28 2.93
CA GLU A 307 6.87 28.09 1.61
C GLU A 307 5.77 29.11 1.28
N ALA A 308 4.95 29.52 2.25
CA ALA A 308 3.95 30.56 2.06
C ALA A 308 4.54 31.94 1.66
N LYS A 309 5.82 32.18 1.97
CA LYS A 309 6.55 33.41 1.59
C LYS A 309 7.14 33.36 0.18
N GLU A 310 7.16 32.19 -0.49
CA GLU A 310 7.68 32.05 -1.85
C GLU A 310 6.77 32.68 -2.93
N GLY A 311 5.69 33.35 -2.53
CA GLY A 311 4.75 33.99 -3.44
C GLY A 311 3.99 32.95 -4.27
N GLU A 312 3.76 33.26 -5.54
CA GLU A 312 2.99 32.39 -6.44
C GLU A 312 3.61 30.99 -6.65
N GLU A 313 4.89 30.82 -6.36
CA GLU A 313 5.58 29.52 -6.43
C GLU A 313 5.16 28.58 -5.28
N GLY A 314 4.88 29.13 -4.08
CA GLY A 314 4.53 28.37 -2.90
C GLY A 314 3.08 27.87 -2.90
N ARG A 315 2.86 26.63 -2.47
CA ARG A 315 1.52 26.02 -2.35
C ARG A 315 0.61 26.80 -1.39
N PHE A 316 1.18 27.39 -0.34
CA PHE A 316 0.47 28.01 0.78
C PHE A 316 0.42 29.55 0.69
N ALA A 317 0.85 30.13 -0.41
CA ALA A 317 0.82 31.58 -0.63
C ALA A 317 -0.58 32.22 -0.55
N PRO A 318 -1.70 31.55 -0.92
CA PRO A 318 -3.03 32.14 -0.76
C PRO A 318 -3.43 32.46 0.67
N GLY A 319 -2.82 31.78 1.68
CA GLY A 319 -3.05 32.03 3.09
C GLY A 319 -2.86 30.79 3.96
N LEU A 320 -2.67 31.04 5.25
CA LEU A 320 -2.46 29.97 6.23
C LEU A 320 -3.68 29.85 7.16
N PRO A 321 -4.21 28.64 7.38
CA PRO A 321 -5.26 28.40 8.37
C PRO A 321 -4.71 28.49 9.79
N SER A 322 -5.63 28.37 10.78
CA SER A 322 -5.23 28.18 12.18
C SER A 322 -4.28 26.99 12.33
N LYS A 323 -3.27 27.12 13.19
CA LYS A 323 -2.32 26.02 13.46
C LYS A 323 -2.96 24.77 14.08
N ASP A 324 -4.18 24.87 14.56
CA ASP A 324 -4.92 23.78 15.16
C ASP A 324 -5.76 22.97 14.13
N ASP A 325 -5.83 23.44 12.87
CA ASP A 325 -6.54 22.73 11.78
C ASP A 325 -5.81 22.88 10.42
N GLY A 326 -5.17 21.81 9.99
CA GLY A 326 -4.37 21.76 8.74
C GLY A 326 -5.15 21.43 7.47
N GLN A 327 -6.47 21.22 7.52
CA GLN A 327 -7.24 20.72 6.37
C GLN A 327 -7.11 21.60 5.11
N LEU A 328 -7.15 22.93 5.27
CA LEU A 328 -6.99 23.85 4.12
C LEU A 328 -5.62 23.76 3.47
N LEU A 329 -4.57 23.36 4.18
CA LEU A 329 -3.24 23.17 3.58
C LEU A 329 -3.24 22.03 2.55
N PHE A 330 -3.97 20.94 2.84
CA PHE A 330 -4.12 19.84 1.86
C PHE A 330 -4.93 20.28 0.64
N LEU A 331 -5.99 21.09 0.83
CA LEU A 331 -6.73 21.67 -0.30
C LEU A 331 -5.83 22.55 -1.17
N LEU A 332 -5.05 23.46 -0.58
CA LEU A 332 -4.12 24.31 -1.28
C LEU A 332 -3.05 23.50 -2.02
N ASN A 333 -2.51 22.45 -1.39
CA ASN A 333 -1.59 21.53 -2.04
C ASN A 333 -2.21 20.90 -3.30
N GLY A 334 -3.45 20.43 -3.18
CA GLY A 334 -4.14 19.83 -4.31
C GLY A 334 -4.37 20.83 -5.45
N ILE A 335 -4.87 22.02 -5.15
CA ILE A 335 -5.12 23.09 -6.15
C ILE A 335 -3.82 23.43 -6.90
N LYS A 336 -2.70 23.59 -6.19
CA LYS A 336 -1.40 23.94 -6.79
C LYS A 336 -0.87 22.85 -7.74
N LYS A 337 -1.29 21.62 -7.53
CA LYS A 337 -0.83 20.43 -8.29
C LYS A 337 -1.80 19.98 -9.39
N LEU A 338 -2.90 20.69 -9.62
CA LEU A 338 -3.79 20.41 -10.74
C LEU A 338 -3.23 20.96 -12.05
N LYS A 339 -3.37 20.19 -13.14
CA LYS A 339 -3.30 20.72 -14.49
C LYS A 339 -4.46 21.70 -14.74
N ASP A 340 -4.37 22.55 -15.78
CA ASP A 340 -5.39 23.55 -16.10
C ASP A 340 -6.80 22.96 -16.29
N ASP A 341 -6.90 21.74 -16.83
CA ASP A 341 -8.14 20.99 -17.01
C ASP A 341 -8.29 19.84 -15.98
N GLY A 342 -7.40 19.80 -14.99
CA GLY A 342 -7.37 18.80 -13.95
C GLY A 342 -8.58 18.90 -13.01
N ARG A 343 -8.88 17.81 -12.32
CA ARG A 343 -10.03 17.69 -11.40
C ARG A 343 -9.61 17.12 -10.07
N MET A 344 -10.19 17.64 -9.01
CA MET A 344 -9.91 17.17 -7.65
C MET A 344 -11.21 16.85 -6.90
N ALA A 345 -11.21 15.73 -6.21
CA ALA A 345 -12.17 15.41 -5.15
C ALA A 345 -11.39 15.19 -3.85
N ILE A 346 -11.74 15.94 -2.82
CA ILE A 346 -11.10 15.88 -1.49
C ILE A 346 -12.17 15.81 -0.41
N ILE A 347 -11.97 14.94 0.57
CA ILE A 347 -12.86 14.86 1.73
C ILE A 347 -12.36 15.87 2.78
N GLN A 348 -13.27 16.67 3.30
CA GLN A 348 -13.02 17.60 4.40
C GLN A 348 -14.16 17.54 5.41
N ASN A 349 -13.89 17.85 6.66
CA ASN A 349 -14.97 18.01 7.63
C ASN A 349 -15.54 19.43 7.59
N GLY A 350 -16.64 19.68 8.33
CA GLY A 350 -17.35 20.97 8.33
C GLY A 350 -16.55 22.14 8.92
N SER A 351 -15.39 21.93 9.55
CA SER A 351 -14.57 23.01 10.09
C SER A 351 -13.88 23.86 9.01
N SER A 352 -13.82 23.33 7.78
CA SER A 352 -13.27 24.03 6.61
C SER A 352 -14.26 25.02 5.97
N LEU A 353 -15.53 24.98 6.37
CA LEU A 353 -16.61 25.83 5.89
C LEU A 353 -16.87 26.98 6.85
#